data_15198f2be5dced81478d1787bd5bc517
#
_entry.id   15198f2be5dced81478d1787bd5bc517
#
_cell.length_a   1.000
_cell.length_b   1.000
_cell.length_c   1.000
_cell.angle_alpha   90.00
_cell.angle_beta   90.00
_cell.angle_gamma   90.00
#
_symmetry.space_group_name_H-M   'P 1'
#
loop_
_entity.id
_entity.type
_entity.pdbx_description
1 polymer ?
#
loop_
_entity_poly.entity_id
_entity_poly.type
_entity_poly.pdbx_seq_one_letter_code
_entity_poly.pdbx_strand_id
1 'polypeptide(L)'
;MRRKTRPTAKHLTVAVACLALVVGLGRGLISRMNGSTSDSVDEALTAIGDDPQAALEYLAPEEDGNVDKNGTWVPGQTTVDQWTMLTSRNWHKHTPGLDALTAVTGAASSFRNRAPSESDPDVSATADARAAYACGRAMSYFGGEGFTKKDFTDTMKRNLSVVVANSPEEVADAAVKGALGAGVTSAGLEATDISSLIYRFGDNQDAMTTLATGLGQYHHNKLKETMNDPDANENDLGDGYRQVAASSSYLRTLSEFRFADDKKKDSEEQKTTVDTSLSVLNAVGAAGLTALTDEAAAFTAGSTIAKPLVSSQVTDALGTSTGDPYTGLKAQSYVAGLNYGLFSTDSDKGGRRAIDTAKDHDWYHEDEDGNPAIDTTALTGDQASDAAAWREHQVTNSDDKGVLNDLDLSITAGNTDGEDSAKTRNEPRRT
;
A
#
# COMPACT_ATOMS: atom_id res chain seq x y z
N MET A 1 27.21 19.04 20.46
CA MET A 1 26.14 19.50 21.37
C MET A 1 24.91 19.84 20.53
N ARG A 2 23.99 18.90 20.34
CA ARG A 2 22.70 19.14 19.63
C ARG A 2 21.66 19.57 20.67
N ARG A 3 21.12 20.77 20.52
CA ARG A 3 19.99 21.25 21.33
C ARG A 3 18.74 20.45 20.99
N LYS A 4 18.24 19.64 21.95
CA LYS A 4 16.89 19.09 21.89
C LYS A 4 15.89 20.24 21.99
N THR A 5 15.16 20.52 20.92
CA THR A 5 14.01 21.42 20.97
C THR A 5 12.90 20.74 21.77
N ARG A 6 12.57 21.30 22.92
CA ARG A 6 11.38 20.89 23.69
C ARG A 6 10.12 21.30 22.91
N PRO A 7 9.08 20.46 22.83
CA PRO A 7 7.81 20.86 22.24
C PRO A 7 7.29 22.10 22.97
N THR A 8 6.83 23.06 22.21
CA THR A 8 6.33 24.32 22.78
C THR A 8 5.02 24.07 23.54
N ALA A 9 4.83 24.79 24.65
CA ALA A 9 3.66 24.67 25.55
C ALA A 9 2.28 24.77 24.84
N LYS A 10 2.24 25.33 23.63
CA LYS A 10 1.02 25.39 22.81
C LYS A 10 0.54 24.01 22.29
N HIS A 11 1.45 23.12 21.89
CA HIS A 11 1.09 21.77 21.44
C HIS A 11 0.60 20.89 22.61
N LEU A 12 1.19 21.07 23.78
CA LEU A 12 0.75 20.34 24.98
C LEU A 12 -0.65 20.79 25.45
N THR A 13 -0.99 22.06 25.28
CA THR A 13 -2.28 22.61 25.68
C THR A 13 -3.41 22.14 24.75
N VAL A 14 -3.15 21.99 23.44
CA VAL A 14 -4.13 21.49 22.48
C VAL A 14 -4.34 19.99 22.68
N ALA A 15 -3.29 19.20 22.88
CA ALA A 15 -3.39 17.76 23.17
C ALA A 15 -4.17 17.51 24.47
N VAL A 16 -3.93 18.28 25.54
CA VAL A 16 -4.67 18.19 26.80
C VAL A 16 -6.11 18.64 26.64
N ALA A 17 -6.40 19.63 25.80
CA ALA A 17 -7.78 20.05 25.52
C ALA A 17 -8.54 19.00 24.69
N CYS A 18 -7.88 18.35 23.74
CA CYS A 18 -8.47 17.23 22.98
C CYS A 18 -8.66 16.00 23.86
N LEU A 19 -7.71 15.66 24.74
CA LEU A 19 -7.86 14.59 25.72
C LEU A 19 -9.00 14.88 26.72
N ALA A 20 -9.13 16.12 27.17
CA ALA A 20 -10.24 16.54 28.04
C ALA A 20 -11.59 16.52 27.32
N LEU A 21 -11.62 16.77 26.01
CA LEU A 21 -12.81 16.60 25.19
C LEU A 21 -13.19 15.10 25.06
N VAL A 22 -12.23 14.22 24.82
CA VAL A 22 -12.45 12.78 24.69
C VAL A 22 -12.90 12.14 26.03
N VAL A 23 -12.22 12.48 27.11
CA VAL A 23 -12.56 11.94 28.46
C VAL A 23 -13.81 12.61 29.07
N GLY A 24 -14.04 13.87 28.76
CA GLY A 24 -15.22 14.63 29.26
C GLY A 24 -16.51 14.34 28.47
N LEU A 25 -16.41 13.94 27.19
CA LEU A 25 -17.56 13.65 26.34
C LEU A 25 -18.14 12.23 26.53
N GLY A 26 -17.37 11.32 27.14
CA GLY A 26 -17.74 9.90 27.27
C GLY A 26 -18.94 9.60 28.17
N ARG A 27 -19.47 10.53 28.96
CA ARG A 27 -20.59 10.26 29.86
C ARG A 27 -21.75 11.26 29.90
N GLY A 28 -21.70 12.38 29.20
CA GLY A 28 -22.71 13.42 29.35
C GLY A 28 -23.18 14.17 28.12
N LEU A 29 -22.54 13.99 26.94
CA LEU A 29 -22.75 14.85 25.79
C LEU A 29 -23.52 14.21 24.63
N ILE A 30 -23.62 12.89 24.55
CA ILE A 30 -24.39 12.22 23.48
C ILE A 30 -25.85 12.69 23.45
N SER A 31 -26.43 13.07 24.58
CA SER A 31 -27.82 13.51 24.65
C SER A 31 -28.07 15.00 24.38
N ARG A 32 -27.02 15.82 24.30
CA ARG A 32 -27.14 17.28 24.07
C ARG A 32 -26.67 17.75 22.67
N MET A 33 -26.09 16.88 21.86
CA MET A 33 -25.44 17.27 20.60
C MET A 33 -26.35 17.43 19.37
N ASN A 34 -27.65 17.36 19.53
CA ASN A 34 -28.59 17.47 18.40
C ASN A 34 -28.82 18.90 17.84
N GLY A 35 -28.10 19.91 18.29
CA GLY A 35 -28.47 21.27 17.94
C GLY A 35 -27.39 22.33 17.64
N SER A 36 -26.13 22.16 18.07
CA SER A 36 -25.16 23.25 17.90
C SER A 36 -23.66 22.87 17.84
N THR A 37 -23.31 21.66 17.53
CA THR A 37 -21.98 21.09 17.72
C THR A 37 -21.29 20.61 16.45
N SER A 38 -21.79 20.95 15.25
CA SER A 38 -21.11 20.59 14.00
C SER A 38 -19.69 21.16 13.96
N ASP A 39 -19.50 22.40 14.31
CA ASP A 39 -18.23 23.11 14.23
C ASP A 39 -17.18 22.53 15.20
N SER A 40 -17.58 22.08 16.39
CA SER A 40 -16.64 21.55 17.39
C SER A 40 -16.01 20.20 17.02
N VAL A 41 -16.72 19.30 16.29
CA VAL A 41 -16.17 18.05 15.81
C VAL A 41 -15.20 18.31 14.64
N ASP A 42 -15.58 19.19 13.73
CA ASP A 42 -14.75 19.58 12.58
C ASP A 42 -13.46 20.26 13.03
N GLU A 43 -13.54 21.16 14.03
CA GLU A 43 -12.38 21.80 14.65
C GLU A 43 -11.47 20.77 15.36
N ALA A 44 -12.06 19.84 16.12
CA ALA A 44 -11.30 18.79 16.80
C ALA A 44 -10.55 17.88 15.80
N LEU A 45 -11.22 17.40 14.74
CA LEU A 45 -10.61 16.61 13.70
C LEU A 45 -9.50 17.37 12.98
N THR A 46 -9.73 18.64 12.67
CA THR A 46 -8.71 19.50 12.02
C THR A 46 -7.47 19.67 12.90
N ALA A 47 -7.67 19.81 14.22
CA ALA A 47 -6.56 20.02 15.16
C ALA A 47 -5.63 18.79 15.31
N ILE A 48 -6.13 17.59 15.06
CA ILE A 48 -5.39 16.33 15.23
C ILE A 48 -5.00 15.65 13.90
N GLY A 49 -5.43 16.19 12.76
CA GLY A 49 -5.22 15.57 11.44
C GLY A 49 -3.75 15.40 11.03
N ASP A 50 -2.84 16.20 11.60
CA ASP A 50 -1.39 16.13 11.37
C ASP A 50 -0.62 15.46 12.52
N ASP A 51 -1.30 14.99 13.57
CA ASP A 51 -0.70 14.31 14.72
C ASP A 51 -1.09 12.84 14.76
N PRO A 52 -0.23 11.91 14.31
CA PRO A 52 -0.55 10.49 14.25
C PRO A 52 -0.97 9.88 15.61
N GLN A 53 -0.30 10.29 16.70
CA GLN A 53 -0.60 9.77 18.03
C GLN A 53 -1.98 10.24 18.52
N ALA A 54 -2.27 11.53 18.36
CA ALA A 54 -3.58 12.09 18.71
C ALA A 54 -4.69 11.51 17.83
N ALA A 55 -4.42 11.29 16.54
CA ALA A 55 -5.35 10.66 15.60
C ALA A 55 -5.68 9.21 16.00
N LEU A 56 -4.66 8.40 16.31
CA LEU A 56 -4.86 7.03 16.75
C LEU A 56 -5.61 6.97 18.09
N GLU A 57 -5.24 7.82 19.03
CA GLU A 57 -5.90 7.89 20.34
C GLU A 57 -7.36 8.36 20.20
N TYR A 58 -7.66 9.22 19.25
CA TYR A 58 -9.03 9.62 18.95
C TYR A 58 -9.84 8.49 18.32
N LEU A 59 -9.33 7.76 17.33
CA LEU A 59 -10.10 6.75 16.58
C LEU A 59 -10.17 5.38 17.25
N ALA A 60 -9.18 5.04 18.07
CA ALA A 60 -9.04 3.78 18.77
C ALA A 60 -8.28 3.98 20.10
N PRO A 61 -8.91 4.60 21.13
CA PRO A 61 -8.26 4.88 22.41
C PRO A 61 -7.72 3.61 23.06
N GLU A 62 -6.47 3.63 23.50
CA GLU A 62 -5.81 2.44 24.06
C GLU A 62 -6.53 1.90 25.30
N GLU A 63 -7.04 2.79 26.14
CA GLU A 63 -7.74 2.41 27.37
C GLU A 63 -9.16 1.82 27.13
N ASP A 64 -9.71 1.98 25.91
CA ASP A 64 -11.08 1.51 25.58
C ASP A 64 -11.05 0.30 24.64
N GLY A 65 -10.13 -0.64 24.87
CA GLY A 65 -10.05 -1.90 24.13
C GLY A 65 -8.92 -2.78 24.62
N ASN A 66 -8.75 -3.91 23.94
CA ASN A 66 -7.65 -4.84 24.22
C ASN A 66 -7.29 -5.63 22.97
N VAL A 67 -6.05 -6.04 22.85
CA VAL A 67 -5.59 -6.98 21.82
C VAL A 67 -5.95 -8.41 22.26
N ASP A 68 -6.64 -9.14 21.41
CA ASP A 68 -6.99 -10.53 21.65
C ASP A 68 -5.79 -11.48 21.38
N LYS A 69 -6.02 -12.78 21.61
CA LYS A 69 -4.99 -13.81 21.40
C LYS A 69 -4.52 -13.96 19.93
N ASN A 70 -5.25 -13.39 18.97
CA ASN A 70 -4.94 -13.44 17.54
C ASN A 70 -4.23 -12.15 17.08
N GLY A 71 -3.89 -11.24 18.00
CA GLY A 71 -3.30 -9.95 17.67
C GLY A 71 -4.30 -8.90 17.18
N THR A 72 -5.60 -9.17 17.29
CA THR A 72 -6.68 -8.29 16.83
C THR A 72 -7.09 -7.36 17.97
N TRP A 73 -7.20 -6.06 17.69
CA TRP A 73 -7.73 -5.12 18.67
C TRP A 73 -9.26 -5.15 18.72
N VAL A 74 -9.78 -5.44 19.91
CA VAL A 74 -11.21 -5.49 20.20
C VAL A 74 -11.60 -4.20 20.90
N PRO A 75 -12.42 -3.33 20.26
CA PRO A 75 -12.79 -2.03 20.83
C PRO A 75 -13.76 -2.18 22.01
N GLY A 76 -13.66 -1.25 22.94
CA GLY A 76 -14.67 -1.04 23.96
C GLY A 76 -15.87 -0.22 23.45
N GLN A 77 -16.85 -0.02 24.32
CA GLN A 77 -18.10 0.61 23.93
C GLN A 77 -17.93 2.09 23.52
N THR A 78 -17.02 2.82 24.15
CA THR A 78 -16.77 4.24 23.83
C THR A 78 -16.28 4.40 22.40
N THR A 79 -15.36 3.55 21.95
CA THR A 79 -14.85 3.53 20.57
C THR A 79 -15.95 3.20 19.57
N VAL A 80 -16.77 2.18 19.87
CA VAL A 80 -17.92 1.80 19.03
C VAL A 80 -18.91 2.96 18.88
N ASP A 81 -19.26 3.62 20.00
CA ASP A 81 -20.18 4.76 20.00
C ASP A 81 -19.61 5.95 19.21
N GLN A 82 -18.30 6.20 19.33
CA GLN A 82 -17.63 7.26 18.58
C GLN A 82 -17.65 7.00 17.07
N TRP A 83 -17.32 5.78 16.64
CA TRP A 83 -17.42 5.43 15.21
C TRP A 83 -18.87 5.49 14.73
N THR A 84 -19.83 5.09 15.53
CA THR A 84 -21.26 5.22 15.22
C THR A 84 -21.64 6.69 15.02
N MET A 85 -21.18 7.59 15.91
CA MET A 85 -21.40 9.03 15.78
C MET A 85 -20.76 9.56 14.48
N LEU A 86 -19.49 9.24 14.20
CA LEU A 86 -18.79 9.68 13.01
C LEU A 86 -19.47 9.18 11.72
N THR A 87 -19.87 7.91 11.67
CA THR A 87 -20.45 7.29 10.48
C THR A 87 -21.93 7.61 10.25
N SER A 88 -22.67 8.02 11.29
CA SER A 88 -24.06 8.46 11.16
C SER A 88 -24.23 9.94 10.85
N ARG A 89 -23.15 10.72 10.88
CA ARG A 89 -23.20 12.17 10.64
C ARG A 89 -23.45 12.48 9.17
N ASN A 90 -24.28 13.50 8.91
CA ASN A 90 -24.55 13.99 7.55
C ASN A 90 -23.40 14.90 7.07
N TRP A 91 -22.33 14.28 6.55
CA TRP A 91 -21.14 14.97 6.07
C TRP A 91 -21.35 15.81 4.81
N HIS A 92 -22.39 15.57 4.01
CA HIS A 92 -22.68 16.38 2.81
C HIS A 92 -22.88 17.87 3.12
N LYS A 93 -23.17 18.19 4.37
CA LYS A 93 -23.27 19.57 4.86
C LYS A 93 -21.98 20.09 5.52
N HIS A 94 -20.97 19.23 5.66
CA HIS A 94 -19.78 19.47 6.45
C HIS A 94 -18.52 18.95 5.75
N THR A 95 -18.33 19.31 4.48
CA THR A 95 -17.19 18.87 3.67
C THR A 95 -15.83 19.12 4.33
N PRO A 96 -15.55 20.27 4.96
CA PRO A 96 -14.28 20.47 5.65
C PRO A 96 -14.04 19.48 6.81
N GLY A 97 -15.08 19.11 7.55
CA GLY A 97 -14.99 18.11 8.60
C GLY A 97 -14.79 16.69 8.04
N LEU A 98 -15.32 16.40 6.85
CA LEU A 98 -15.08 15.13 6.17
C LEU A 98 -13.63 15.04 5.66
N ASP A 99 -13.09 16.10 5.07
CA ASP A 99 -11.67 16.19 4.70
C ASP A 99 -10.77 15.98 5.94
N ALA A 100 -11.12 16.62 7.07
CA ALA A 100 -10.41 16.46 8.33
C ALA A 100 -10.50 15.02 8.88
N LEU A 101 -11.65 14.35 8.79
CA LEU A 101 -11.79 12.94 9.18
C LEU A 101 -10.86 12.05 8.35
N THR A 102 -10.77 12.29 7.03
CA THR A 102 -9.86 11.52 6.18
C THR A 102 -8.39 11.78 6.52
N ALA A 103 -8.02 13.01 6.91
CA ALA A 103 -6.68 13.33 7.38
C ALA A 103 -6.35 12.58 8.69
N VAL A 104 -7.29 12.58 9.65
CA VAL A 104 -7.13 11.85 10.92
C VAL A 104 -6.99 10.34 10.69
N THR A 105 -7.78 9.75 9.80
CA THR A 105 -7.63 8.32 9.48
C THR A 105 -6.31 8.02 8.78
N GLY A 106 -5.86 8.89 7.87
CA GLY A 106 -4.55 8.80 7.23
C GLY A 106 -3.39 8.90 8.24
N ALA A 107 -3.46 9.85 9.16
CA ALA A 107 -2.43 10.02 10.21
C ALA A 107 -2.37 8.79 11.14
N ALA A 108 -3.51 8.29 11.61
CA ALA A 108 -3.59 7.10 12.45
C ALA A 108 -3.05 5.85 11.74
N SER A 109 -3.26 5.71 10.44
CA SER A 109 -2.79 4.57 9.64
C SER A 109 -1.26 4.45 9.62
N SER A 110 -0.53 5.53 9.90
CA SER A 110 0.94 5.53 9.93
C SER A 110 1.55 4.66 11.04
N PHE A 111 0.74 4.13 11.95
CA PHE A 111 1.18 3.13 12.94
C PHE A 111 1.14 1.69 12.40
N ARG A 112 0.50 1.46 11.23
CA ARG A 112 0.51 0.15 10.58
C ARG A 112 1.90 -0.25 10.11
N ASN A 113 2.21 -1.54 10.22
CA ASN A 113 3.43 -2.14 9.64
C ASN A 113 4.74 -1.46 10.09
N ARG A 114 4.75 -0.73 11.20
CA ARG A 114 5.98 -0.21 11.78
C ARG A 114 6.80 -1.36 12.36
N ALA A 115 8.09 -1.33 12.10
CA ALA A 115 8.99 -2.25 12.79
C ALA A 115 8.82 -2.10 14.31
N PRO A 116 8.73 -3.21 15.06
CA PRO A 116 8.66 -3.16 16.52
C PRO A 116 9.81 -2.32 17.08
N SER A 117 9.52 -1.47 18.06
CA SER A 117 10.55 -0.74 18.78
C SER A 117 11.37 -1.73 19.61
N GLU A 118 12.68 -1.70 19.50
CA GLU A 118 13.55 -2.52 20.36
C GLU A 118 13.33 -2.24 21.86
N SER A 119 12.86 -1.02 22.20
CA SER A 119 12.62 -0.61 23.58
C SER A 119 11.28 -1.07 24.13
N ASP A 120 10.26 -1.26 23.29
CA ASP A 120 8.92 -1.70 23.71
C ASP A 120 8.12 -2.33 22.54
N PRO A 121 8.34 -3.62 22.26
CA PRO A 121 7.67 -4.32 21.16
C PRO A 121 6.15 -4.47 21.39
N ASP A 122 5.70 -4.61 22.64
CA ASP A 122 4.28 -4.83 22.96
C ASP A 122 3.45 -3.55 22.70
N VAL A 123 4.00 -2.37 23.02
CA VAL A 123 3.38 -1.08 22.71
C VAL A 123 3.27 -0.87 21.20
N SER A 124 4.29 -1.26 20.45
CA SER A 124 4.27 -1.17 18.98
C SER A 124 3.23 -2.10 18.37
N ALA A 125 3.10 -3.34 18.85
CA ALA A 125 2.11 -4.29 18.39
C ALA A 125 0.68 -3.83 18.72
N THR A 126 0.46 -3.27 19.90
CA THR A 126 -0.83 -2.70 20.30
C THR A 126 -1.20 -1.51 19.41
N ALA A 127 -0.26 -0.62 19.11
CA ALA A 127 -0.49 0.53 18.24
C ALA A 127 -0.83 0.09 16.80
N ASP A 128 -0.15 -0.92 16.27
CA ASP A 128 -0.45 -1.50 14.96
C ASP A 128 -1.86 -2.11 14.92
N ALA A 129 -2.23 -2.90 15.90
CA ALA A 129 -3.56 -3.52 15.99
C ALA A 129 -4.69 -2.46 16.08
N ARG A 130 -4.49 -1.38 16.84
CA ARG A 130 -5.40 -0.24 16.93
C ARG A 130 -5.52 0.49 15.59
N ALA A 131 -4.40 0.72 14.92
CA ALA A 131 -4.37 1.32 13.59
C ALA A 131 -5.05 0.42 12.55
N ALA A 132 -4.87 -0.91 12.63
CA ALA A 132 -5.57 -1.87 11.79
C ALA A 132 -7.10 -1.74 11.91
N TYR A 133 -7.59 -1.67 13.13
CA TYR A 133 -9.01 -1.45 13.39
C TYR A 133 -9.50 -0.12 12.78
N ALA A 134 -8.79 0.99 13.03
CA ALA A 134 -9.17 2.30 12.50
C ALA A 134 -9.18 2.33 10.97
N CYS A 135 -8.16 1.73 10.32
CA CYS A 135 -8.09 1.59 8.87
C CYS A 135 -9.25 0.78 8.31
N GLY A 136 -9.53 -0.39 8.91
CA GLY A 136 -10.66 -1.23 8.49
C GLY A 136 -12.00 -0.50 8.59
N ARG A 137 -12.25 0.22 9.69
CA ARG A 137 -13.45 1.04 9.85
C ARG A 137 -13.55 2.15 8.81
N ALA A 138 -12.43 2.83 8.52
CA ALA A 138 -12.38 3.88 7.49
C ALA A 138 -12.64 3.30 6.10
N MET A 139 -11.96 2.20 5.73
CA MET A 139 -12.15 1.57 4.42
C MET A 139 -13.57 1.07 4.21
N SER A 140 -14.18 0.40 5.20
CA SER A 140 -15.59 0.00 5.14
C SER A 140 -16.53 1.21 5.01
N TYR A 141 -16.28 2.28 5.75
CA TYR A 141 -17.14 3.45 5.72
C TYR A 141 -17.06 4.19 4.39
N PHE A 142 -15.84 4.55 3.96
CA PHE A 142 -15.63 5.30 2.73
C PHE A 142 -15.76 4.44 1.45
N GLY A 143 -15.61 3.13 1.55
CA GLY A 143 -15.88 2.17 0.49
C GLY A 143 -17.35 1.78 0.38
N GLY A 144 -18.11 1.93 1.47
CA GLY A 144 -19.52 1.55 1.57
C GLY A 144 -20.47 2.33 0.66
N GLU A 145 -21.77 1.99 0.73
CA GLU A 145 -22.83 2.54 -0.13
C GLU A 145 -23.17 4.01 0.18
N GLY A 146 -22.72 4.53 1.33
CA GLY A 146 -23.00 5.91 1.76
C GLY A 146 -22.31 7.00 0.94
N PHE A 147 -21.36 6.64 0.09
CA PHE A 147 -20.58 7.57 -0.72
C PHE A 147 -20.61 7.22 -2.19
N THR A 148 -20.56 8.27 -3.00
CA THR A 148 -20.35 8.18 -4.45
C THR A 148 -19.00 8.79 -4.82
N LYS A 149 -18.52 8.55 -6.05
CA LYS A 149 -17.30 9.17 -6.56
C LYS A 149 -17.31 10.71 -6.54
N LYS A 150 -18.49 11.33 -6.52
CA LYS A 150 -18.66 12.80 -6.52
C LYS A 150 -18.48 13.41 -5.12
N ASP A 151 -18.54 12.59 -4.10
CA ASP A 151 -18.38 13.05 -2.71
C ASP A 151 -16.89 13.17 -2.33
N PHE A 152 -15.99 12.66 -3.19
CA PHE A 152 -14.56 12.63 -2.94
C PHE A 152 -13.85 13.87 -3.47
N THR A 153 -13.42 14.75 -2.58
CA THR A 153 -12.49 15.83 -2.91
C THR A 153 -11.09 15.27 -3.19
N ASP A 154 -10.23 16.04 -3.87
CA ASP A 154 -8.83 15.61 -4.08
C ASP A 154 -8.06 15.45 -2.75
N THR A 155 -8.44 16.20 -1.72
CA THR A 155 -7.90 16.03 -0.36
C THR A 155 -8.30 14.66 0.21
N MET A 156 -9.57 14.30 0.15
CA MET A 156 -10.05 12.98 0.58
C MET A 156 -9.36 11.85 -0.16
N LYS A 157 -9.27 11.94 -1.50
CA LYS A 157 -8.60 10.93 -2.33
C LYS A 157 -7.17 10.68 -1.86
N ARG A 158 -6.40 11.75 -1.66
CA ARG A 158 -5.01 11.65 -1.18
C ARG A 158 -4.91 11.10 0.24
N ASN A 159 -5.72 11.58 1.18
CA ASN A 159 -5.67 11.10 2.55
C ASN A 159 -6.07 9.62 2.66
N LEU A 160 -7.14 9.21 1.97
CA LEU A 160 -7.63 7.83 2.00
C LEU A 160 -6.68 6.87 1.27
N SER A 161 -5.94 7.34 0.27
CA SER A 161 -4.90 6.50 -0.33
C SER A 161 -3.79 6.14 0.65
N VAL A 162 -3.49 7.00 1.65
CA VAL A 162 -2.55 6.66 2.74
C VAL A 162 -3.10 5.53 3.60
N VAL A 163 -4.40 5.57 3.94
CA VAL A 163 -5.06 4.49 4.71
C VAL A 163 -4.93 3.15 3.99
N VAL A 164 -5.24 3.14 2.68
CA VAL A 164 -5.20 1.93 1.85
C VAL A 164 -3.75 1.47 1.62
N ALA A 165 -2.81 2.40 1.40
CA ALA A 165 -1.38 2.10 1.24
C ALA A 165 -0.74 1.47 2.49
N ASN A 166 -1.23 1.84 3.67
CA ASN A 166 -0.82 1.27 4.95
C ASN A 166 -1.63 0.02 5.36
N SER A 167 -2.55 -0.42 4.50
CA SER A 167 -3.31 -1.67 4.62
C SER A 167 -3.08 -2.58 3.40
N PRO A 168 -1.80 -2.83 3.03
CA PRO A 168 -1.47 -3.47 1.76
C PRO A 168 -1.84 -4.95 1.71
N GLU A 169 -1.87 -5.64 2.85
CA GLU A 169 -2.29 -7.03 2.95
C GLU A 169 -3.75 -7.18 2.51
N GLU A 170 -4.63 -6.32 3.00
CA GLU A 170 -6.05 -6.30 2.67
C GLU A 170 -6.27 -6.03 1.17
N VAL A 171 -5.45 -5.17 0.58
CA VAL A 171 -5.52 -4.87 -0.87
C VAL A 171 -4.98 -6.02 -1.71
N ALA A 172 -3.86 -6.63 -1.31
CA ALA A 172 -3.28 -7.79 -1.99
C ALA A 172 -4.25 -8.98 -1.95
N ASP A 173 -4.89 -9.21 -0.80
CA ASP A 173 -5.94 -10.22 -0.66
C ASP A 173 -7.14 -9.95 -1.56
N ALA A 174 -7.58 -8.70 -1.65
CA ALA A 174 -8.67 -8.31 -2.55
C ALA A 174 -8.31 -8.51 -4.04
N ALA A 175 -7.05 -8.38 -4.40
CA ALA A 175 -6.56 -8.55 -5.76
C ALA A 175 -6.44 -10.01 -6.21
N VAL A 176 -6.33 -10.97 -5.28
CA VAL A 176 -6.14 -12.39 -5.60
C VAL A 176 -7.46 -13.17 -5.49
N LYS A 177 -7.69 -14.10 -6.41
CA LYS A 177 -8.89 -14.96 -6.41
C LYS A 177 -9.01 -15.78 -5.13
N GLY A 178 -10.09 -15.59 -4.41
CA GLY A 178 -10.45 -16.40 -3.26
C GLY A 178 -9.80 -16.01 -1.94
N ALA A 179 -8.95 -15.02 -1.93
CA ALA A 179 -8.18 -14.62 -0.77
C ALA A 179 -8.98 -13.87 0.32
N LEU A 180 -10.20 -13.49 0.04
CA LEU A 180 -11.00 -12.83 1.05
C LEU A 180 -11.72 -13.81 1.95
N GLY A 181 -11.31 -13.89 3.10
CA GLY A 181 -12.02 -14.62 4.11
C GLY A 181 -11.34 -14.61 5.44
N ALA A 182 -10.32 -15.28 5.55
CA ALA A 182 -9.73 -15.51 6.85
C ALA A 182 -8.51 -14.61 7.04
N GLY A 183 -8.63 -13.53 7.72
CA GLY A 183 -7.48 -12.72 8.13
C GLY A 183 -7.52 -11.28 7.64
N VAL A 184 -8.50 -10.96 6.88
CA VAL A 184 -8.60 -9.62 6.33
C VAL A 184 -9.00 -8.73 7.44
N THR A 185 -9.16 -8.53 8.30
CA THR A 185 -9.36 -7.44 9.26
C THR A 185 -10.22 -7.81 10.45
N SER A 186 -9.73 -7.41 11.55
CA SER A 186 -10.49 -7.30 12.78
C SER A 186 -11.82 -6.53 12.66
N ALA A 187 -12.05 -5.85 11.56
CA ALA A 187 -13.24 -5.04 11.31
C ALA A 187 -14.25 -5.67 10.34
N GLY A 188 -14.01 -6.90 9.87
CA GLY A 188 -14.92 -7.56 8.92
C GLY A 188 -15.01 -6.82 7.58
N LEU A 189 -13.86 -6.40 7.05
CA LEU A 189 -13.76 -5.64 5.81
C LEU A 189 -14.10 -6.51 4.60
N GLU A 190 -14.99 -6.03 3.76
CA GLU A 190 -15.33 -6.67 2.49
C GLU A 190 -14.45 -6.14 1.36
N ALA A 191 -14.06 -7.02 0.44
CA ALA A 191 -13.27 -6.62 -0.73
C ALA A 191 -13.98 -5.62 -1.62
N THR A 192 -15.29 -5.70 -1.71
CA THR A 192 -16.09 -4.72 -2.45
C THR A 192 -15.94 -3.31 -1.88
N ASP A 193 -15.71 -3.16 -0.56
CA ASP A 193 -15.44 -1.86 0.08
C ASP A 193 -14.07 -1.35 -0.35
N ILE A 194 -13.04 -2.23 -0.36
CA ILE A 194 -11.69 -1.89 -0.83
C ILE A 194 -11.74 -1.45 -2.31
N SER A 195 -12.36 -2.26 -3.16
CA SER A 195 -12.48 -1.98 -4.60
C SER A 195 -13.20 -0.66 -4.86
N SER A 196 -14.30 -0.42 -4.12
CA SER A 196 -15.09 0.80 -4.25
C SER A 196 -14.31 2.04 -3.80
N LEU A 197 -13.52 1.92 -2.74
CA LEU A 197 -12.68 3.00 -2.27
C LEU A 197 -11.57 3.33 -3.28
N ILE A 198 -10.84 2.32 -3.77
CA ILE A 198 -9.79 2.50 -4.78
C ILE A 198 -10.38 3.09 -6.08
N TYR A 199 -11.50 2.57 -6.55
CA TYR A 199 -12.21 3.13 -7.70
C TYR A 199 -12.54 4.63 -7.50
N ARG A 200 -13.00 5.05 -6.31
CA ARG A 200 -13.39 6.44 -6.03
C ARG A 200 -12.24 7.42 -6.08
N PHE A 201 -11.02 7.01 -5.80
CA PHE A 201 -9.83 7.84 -5.96
C PHE A 201 -8.94 7.47 -7.16
N GLY A 202 -9.33 6.48 -7.97
CA GLY A 202 -8.55 5.93 -9.07
C GLY A 202 -8.26 6.88 -10.24
N ASP A 203 -8.85 8.08 -10.26
CA ASP A 203 -8.57 9.17 -11.18
C ASP A 203 -7.54 10.20 -10.65
N ASN A 204 -7.06 10.03 -9.42
CA ASN A 204 -6.10 10.94 -8.82
C ASN A 204 -4.70 10.33 -8.84
N GLN A 205 -3.79 10.91 -9.61
CA GLN A 205 -2.45 10.39 -9.81
C GLN A 205 -1.64 10.29 -8.50
N ASP A 206 -1.69 11.30 -7.63
CA ASP A 206 -0.98 11.27 -6.33
C ASP A 206 -1.52 10.16 -5.43
N ALA A 207 -2.85 9.97 -5.40
CA ALA A 207 -3.48 8.91 -4.61
C ALA A 207 -3.08 7.52 -5.12
N MET A 208 -3.10 7.30 -6.42
CA MET A 208 -2.70 6.03 -7.04
C MET A 208 -1.21 5.76 -6.86
N THR A 209 -0.35 6.78 -6.95
CA THR A 209 1.09 6.67 -6.66
C THR A 209 1.34 6.31 -5.19
N THR A 210 0.61 6.94 -4.27
CA THR A 210 0.69 6.63 -2.82
C THR A 210 0.35 5.16 -2.56
N LEU A 211 -0.77 4.69 -3.11
CA LEU A 211 -1.19 3.30 -2.98
C LEU A 211 -0.18 2.33 -3.61
N ALA A 212 0.28 2.61 -4.82
CA ALA A 212 1.26 1.80 -5.53
C ALA A 212 2.58 1.69 -4.74
N THR A 213 3.01 2.77 -4.09
CA THR A 213 4.21 2.77 -3.24
C THR A 213 4.03 1.86 -2.02
N GLY A 214 2.90 1.95 -1.33
CA GLY A 214 2.62 1.09 -0.16
C GLY A 214 2.56 -0.40 -0.53
N LEU A 215 1.87 -0.74 -1.62
CA LEU A 215 1.81 -2.11 -2.14
C LEU A 215 3.17 -2.61 -2.62
N GLY A 216 3.93 -1.78 -3.32
CA GLY A 216 5.29 -2.12 -3.75
C GLY A 216 6.18 -2.47 -2.57
N GLN A 217 6.15 -1.65 -1.51
CA GLN A 217 6.91 -1.93 -0.28
C GLN A 217 6.47 -3.24 0.40
N TYR A 218 5.18 -3.51 0.45
CA TYR A 218 4.65 -4.77 0.99
C TYR A 218 5.18 -5.97 0.20
N HIS A 219 5.07 -5.92 -1.13
CA HIS A 219 5.55 -6.99 -1.99
C HIS A 219 7.07 -7.16 -1.91
N HIS A 220 7.83 -6.05 -1.83
CA HIS A 220 9.27 -6.11 -1.59
C HIS A 220 9.61 -6.87 -0.32
N ASN A 221 8.94 -6.53 0.78
CA ASN A 221 9.17 -7.20 2.06
C ASN A 221 8.82 -8.69 1.99
N LYS A 222 7.70 -9.04 1.36
CA LYS A 222 7.27 -10.44 1.21
C LYS A 222 8.20 -11.25 0.31
N LEU A 223 8.61 -10.70 -0.83
CA LEU A 223 9.61 -11.34 -1.68
C LEU A 223 10.93 -11.55 -0.91
N LYS A 224 11.38 -10.53 -0.18
CA LYS A 224 12.60 -10.62 0.64
C LYS A 224 12.48 -11.65 1.76
N GLU A 225 11.34 -11.77 2.43
CA GLU A 225 11.07 -12.83 3.41
C GLU A 225 11.17 -14.20 2.76
N THR A 226 10.46 -14.43 1.64
CA THR A 226 10.50 -15.67 0.87
C THR A 226 11.94 -16.03 0.47
N MET A 227 12.70 -15.07 0.00
CA MET A 227 14.06 -15.30 -0.50
C MET A 227 15.11 -15.48 0.59
N ASN A 228 14.83 -15.06 1.81
CA ASN A 228 15.67 -15.35 2.98
C ASN A 228 15.28 -16.68 3.67
N ASP A 229 14.22 -17.33 3.23
CA ASP A 229 13.84 -18.64 3.72
C ASP A 229 14.71 -19.72 3.03
N PRO A 230 15.53 -20.46 3.77
CA PRO A 230 16.40 -21.49 3.21
C PRO A 230 15.63 -22.66 2.57
N ASP A 231 14.35 -22.82 2.89
CA ASP A 231 13.47 -23.84 2.35
C ASP A 231 12.65 -23.34 1.13
N ALA A 232 12.76 -22.04 0.77
CA ALA A 232 12.05 -21.46 -0.37
C ALA A 232 12.54 -22.04 -1.71
N ASN A 233 11.62 -22.14 -2.64
CA ASN A 233 11.86 -22.69 -3.99
C ASN A 233 11.24 -21.78 -5.07
N GLU A 234 11.37 -22.20 -6.33
CA GLU A 234 10.86 -21.45 -7.48
C GLU A 234 9.36 -21.17 -7.45
N ASN A 235 8.57 -22.06 -6.82
CA ASN A 235 7.12 -21.87 -6.71
C ASN A 235 6.81 -20.74 -5.71
N ASP A 236 7.54 -20.64 -4.61
CA ASP A 236 7.36 -19.60 -3.61
C ASP A 236 7.68 -18.23 -4.21
N LEU A 237 8.75 -18.15 -5.02
CA LEU A 237 9.07 -16.94 -5.77
C LEU A 237 7.99 -16.63 -6.82
N GLY A 238 7.52 -17.66 -7.55
CA GLY A 238 6.45 -17.53 -8.52
C GLY A 238 5.16 -16.99 -7.90
N ASP A 239 4.78 -17.48 -6.73
CA ASP A 239 3.61 -17.02 -5.98
C ASP A 239 3.78 -15.56 -5.50
N GLY A 240 4.97 -15.16 -5.08
CA GLY A 240 5.28 -13.78 -4.76
C GLY A 240 5.08 -12.84 -5.96
N TYR A 241 5.64 -13.16 -7.11
CA TYR A 241 5.47 -12.36 -8.34
C TYR A 241 4.05 -12.42 -8.90
N ARG A 242 3.33 -13.52 -8.70
CA ARG A 242 1.89 -13.60 -9.01
C ARG A 242 1.08 -12.57 -8.23
N GLN A 243 1.37 -12.40 -6.94
CA GLN A 243 0.70 -11.41 -6.10
C GLN A 243 1.02 -9.97 -6.54
N VAL A 244 2.26 -9.68 -6.93
CA VAL A 244 2.63 -8.37 -7.49
C VAL A 244 1.83 -8.09 -8.77
N ALA A 245 1.78 -9.07 -9.69
CA ALA A 245 1.05 -8.94 -10.94
C ALA A 245 -0.47 -8.78 -10.72
N ALA A 246 -1.03 -9.52 -9.75
CA ALA A 246 -2.44 -9.40 -9.37
C ALA A 246 -2.76 -8.01 -8.84
N SER A 247 -1.95 -7.49 -7.92
CA SER A 247 -2.10 -6.12 -7.40
C SER A 247 -2.00 -5.08 -8.51
N SER A 248 -1.04 -5.21 -9.41
CA SER A 248 -0.86 -4.31 -10.55
C SER A 248 -2.09 -4.29 -11.46
N SER A 249 -2.58 -5.46 -11.85
CA SER A 249 -3.75 -5.60 -12.72
C SER A 249 -5.04 -5.10 -12.06
N TYR A 250 -5.18 -5.37 -10.76
CA TYR A 250 -6.31 -4.92 -9.97
C TYR A 250 -6.39 -3.39 -9.91
N LEU A 251 -5.28 -2.71 -9.58
CA LEU A 251 -5.22 -1.26 -9.55
C LEU A 251 -5.49 -0.64 -10.92
N ARG A 252 -4.87 -1.20 -11.98
CA ARG A 252 -5.10 -0.77 -13.35
C ARG A 252 -6.58 -0.83 -13.70
N THR A 253 -7.23 -1.97 -13.49
CA THR A 253 -8.62 -2.20 -13.86
C THR A 253 -9.57 -1.26 -13.11
N LEU A 254 -9.37 -1.04 -11.82
CA LEU A 254 -10.19 -0.12 -11.03
C LEU A 254 -10.03 1.33 -11.48
N SER A 255 -8.80 1.77 -11.80
CA SER A 255 -8.54 3.10 -12.36
C SER A 255 -9.17 3.26 -13.74
N GLU A 256 -9.02 2.26 -14.62
CA GLU A 256 -9.66 2.26 -15.94
C GLU A 256 -11.19 2.38 -15.85
N PHE A 257 -11.82 1.69 -14.91
CA PHE A 257 -13.26 1.85 -14.65
C PHE A 257 -13.61 3.28 -14.25
N ARG A 258 -12.82 3.88 -13.38
CA ARG A 258 -13.04 5.24 -12.91
C ARG A 258 -13.00 6.24 -14.06
N PHE A 259 -11.99 6.16 -14.92
CA PHE A 259 -11.86 7.03 -16.09
C PHE A 259 -12.94 6.77 -17.14
N ALA A 260 -13.32 5.50 -17.36
CA ALA A 260 -14.38 5.15 -18.29
C ALA A 260 -15.74 5.74 -17.87
N ASP A 261 -16.05 5.71 -16.58
CA ASP A 261 -17.29 6.26 -16.04
C ASP A 261 -17.33 7.80 -16.07
N ASP A 262 -16.19 8.45 -16.15
CA ASP A 262 -16.09 9.91 -16.37
C ASP A 262 -15.96 10.27 -17.87
N LYS A 263 -16.11 9.30 -18.77
CA LYS A 263 -15.95 9.46 -20.22
C LYS A 263 -14.57 9.97 -20.65
N LYS A 264 -13.55 9.63 -19.87
CA LYS A 264 -12.15 9.94 -20.11
C LYS A 264 -11.33 8.70 -20.49
N LYS A 265 -11.98 7.62 -20.94
CA LYS A 265 -11.30 6.40 -21.37
C LYS A 265 -10.31 6.73 -22.48
N ASP A 266 -9.14 6.10 -22.41
CA ASP A 266 -8.02 6.28 -23.35
C ASP A 266 -7.46 7.73 -23.40
N SER A 267 -7.77 8.57 -22.40
CA SER A 267 -7.19 9.91 -22.26
C SER A 267 -5.72 9.83 -21.84
N GLU A 268 -4.94 10.88 -22.14
CA GLU A 268 -3.56 10.99 -21.65
C GLU A 268 -3.49 11.00 -20.12
N GLU A 269 -4.47 11.60 -19.44
CA GLU A 269 -4.59 11.60 -17.98
C GLU A 269 -4.73 10.17 -17.43
N GLN A 270 -5.57 9.33 -18.06
CA GLN A 270 -5.71 7.92 -17.69
C GLN A 270 -4.39 7.18 -17.86
N LYS A 271 -3.79 7.27 -19.05
CA LYS A 271 -2.53 6.59 -19.34
C LYS A 271 -1.45 6.99 -18.34
N THR A 272 -1.28 8.31 -18.15
CA THR A 272 -0.28 8.81 -17.18
C THR A 272 -0.53 8.29 -15.77
N THR A 273 -1.78 8.32 -15.28
CA THR A 273 -2.11 7.85 -13.93
C THR A 273 -1.83 6.35 -13.80
N VAL A 274 -2.28 5.55 -14.75
CA VAL A 274 -2.10 4.09 -14.72
C VAL A 274 -0.63 3.72 -14.88
N ASP A 275 0.04 4.22 -15.91
CA ASP A 275 1.43 3.87 -16.20
C ASP A 275 2.37 4.30 -15.08
N THR A 276 2.18 5.51 -14.52
CA THR A 276 2.94 5.98 -13.36
C THR A 276 2.75 5.04 -12.17
N SER A 277 1.50 4.71 -11.82
CA SER A 277 1.21 3.87 -10.66
C SER A 277 1.82 2.48 -10.79
N LEU A 278 1.70 1.85 -11.96
CA LEU A 278 2.28 0.52 -12.21
C LEU A 278 3.80 0.55 -12.20
N SER A 279 4.41 1.58 -12.81
CA SER A 279 5.86 1.75 -12.78
C SER A 279 6.38 1.93 -11.36
N VAL A 280 5.70 2.73 -10.53
CA VAL A 280 6.03 2.92 -9.12
C VAL A 280 5.88 1.62 -8.32
N LEU A 281 4.76 0.89 -8.50
CA LEU A 281 4.56 -0.39 -7.81
C LEU A 281 5.68 -1.37 -8.11
N ASN A 282 6.04 -1.51 -9.37
CA ASN A 282 7.10 -2.43 -9.80
C ASN A 282 8.48 -1.98 -9.30
N ALA A 283 8.81 -0.68 -9.40
CA ALA A 283 10.10 -0.16 -8.95
C ALA A 283 10.27 -0.28 -7.42
N VAL A 284 9.24 0.10 -6.63
CA VAL A 284 9.28 -0.06 -5.17
C VAL A 284 9.19 -1.53 -4.78
N GLY A 285 8.45 -2.35 -5.51
CA GLY A 285 8.41 -3.80 -5.33
C GLY A 285 9.77 -4.46 -5.49
N ALA A 286 10.61 -3.93 -6.38
CA ALA A 286 11.98 -4.40 -6.57
C ALA A 286 12.93 -3.90 -5.49
N ALA A 287 12.88 -2.61 -5.15
CA ALA A 287 13.90 -1.90 -4.38
C ALA A 287 13.49 -1.55 -2.94
N GLY A 288 12.22 -1.61 -2.64
CA GLY A 288 11.67 -1.06 -1.40
C GLY A 288 11.72 0.48 -1.36
N LEU A 289 11.26 1.02 -0.23
CA LEU A 289 11.24 2.49 0.00
C LEU A 289 12.63 3.14 0.07
N THR A 290 13.69 2.36 0.20
CA THR A 290 15.07 2.87 0.20
C THR A 290 15.47 3.48 -1.15
N ALA A 291 14.75 3.17 -2.22
CA ALA A 291 14.93 3.78 -3.54
C ALA A 291 14.39 5.22 -3.62
N LEU A 292 13.60 5.66 -2.67
CA LEU A 292 13.06 7.02 -2.66
C LEU A 292 14.14 8.03 -2.28
N THR A 293 14.10 9.20 -2.94
CA THR A 293 14.96 10.34 -2.54
C THR A 293 14.59 10.85 -1.14
N ASP A 294 15.49 11.62 -0.52
CA ASP A 294 15.27 12.25 0.78
C ASP A 294 13.96 13.06 0.83
N GLU A 295 13.57 13.69 -0.27
CA GLU A 295 12.32 14.45 -0.39
C GLU A 295 11.10 13.53 -0.32
N ALA A 296 11.08 12.45 -1.10
CA ALA A 296 10.00 11.46 -1.06
C ALA A 296 10.04 10.65 0.24
N ALA A 297 11.22 10.33 0.77
CA ALA A 297 11.38 9.65 2.06
C ALA A 297 10.81 10.46 3.25
N ALA A 298 10.70 11.78 3.13
CA ALA A 298 10.06 12.61 4.16
C ALA A 298 8.56 12.31 4.35
N PHE A 299 7.93 11.64 3.39
CA PHE A 299 6.53 11.20 3.47
C PHE A 299 6.37 9.80 4.09
N THR A 300 7.46 9.16 4.45
CA THR A 300 7.46 7.81 5.03
C THR A 300 7.92 7.82 6.48
N ALA A 301 7.50 6.83 7.24
CA ALA A 301 7.95 6.58 8.62
C ALA A 301 8.42 5.12 8.70
N GLY A 302 9.70 4.89 8.40
CA GLY A 302 10.22 3.53 8.23
C GLY A 302 9.64 2.87 6.96
N SER A 303 8.90 1.77 7.12
CA SER A 303 8.22 1.06 6.02
C SER A 303 6.78 1.51 5.77
N THR A 304 6.33 2.59 6.40
CA THR A 304 4.94 3.05 6.39
C THR A 304 4.82 4.39 5.68
N ILE A 305 3.76 4.61 4.92
CA ILE A 305 3.45 5.90 4.30
C ILE A 305 2.85 6.81 5.39
N ALA A 306 3.53 7.90 5.72
CA ALA A 306 3.09 8.83 6.75
C ALA A 306 2.16 9.94 6.22
N LYS A 307 2.29 10.28 4.93
CA LYS A 307 1.52 11.33 4.25
C LYS A 307 1.31 10.97 2.78
N PRO A 308 0.30 11.57 2.10
CA PRO A 308 0.13 11.41 0.66
C PRO A 308 1.39 11.79 -0.11
N LEU A 309 1.79 10.95 -1.05
CA LEU A 309 2.96 11.19 -1.90
C LEU A 309 2.59 12.10 -3.07
N VAL A 310 3.58 12.85 -3.56
CA VAL A 310 3.47 13.62 -4.80
C VAL A 310 4.08 12.80 -5.92
N SER A 311 3.29 12.46 -6.93
CA SER A 311 3.66 11.52 -7.99
C SER A 311 4.95 11.91 -8.72
N SER A 312 5.16 13.18 -9.03
CA SER A 312 6.38 13.65 -9.68
C SER A 312 7.64 13.40 -8.85
N GLN A 313 7.57 13.60 -7.54
CA GLN A 313 8.71 13.35 -6.64
C GLN A 313 9.09 11.87 -6.57
N VAL A 314 8.09 10.98 -6.59
CA VAL A 314 8.32 9.53 -6.57
C VAL A 314 8.89 9.07 -7.91
N THR A 315 8.33 9.51 -9.04
CA THR A 315 8.80 9.13 -10.37
C THR A 315 10.20 9.67 -10.66
N ASP A 316 10.50 10.90 -10.24
CA ASP A 316 11.84 11.49 -10.36
C ASP A 316 12.88 10.69 -9.55
N ALA A 317 12.48 10.20 -8.36
CA ALA A 317 13.35 9.39 -7.53
C ALA A 317 13.66 8.01 -8.14
N LEU A 318 12.63 7.36 -8.69
CA LEU A 318 12.73 5.97 -9.17
C LEU A 318 13.20 5.86 -10.61
N GLY A 319 13.28 6.96 -11.36
CA GLY A 319 13.65 6.92 -12.78
C GLY A 319 12.73 6.02 -13.60
N THR A 320 11.42 6.04 -13.33
CA THR A 320 10.45 5.10 -13.88
C THR A 320 10.40 5.09 -15.40
N SER A 321 10.37 3.89 -15.97
CA SER A 321 10.27 3.65 -17.43
C SER A 321 8.81 3.65 -17.87
N THR A 322 8.55 4.15 -19.09
CA THR A 322 7.24 4.14 -19.75
C THR A 322 6.95 2.84 -20.53
N GLY A 323 7.67 1.75 -20.25
CA GLY A 323 7.50 0.46 -20.93
C GLY A 323 6.31 -0.36 -20.40
N ASP A 324 6.04 -1.52 -21.05
CA ASP A 324 5.07 -2.47 -20.56
C ASP A 324 5.46 -2.97 -19.16
N PRO A 325 4.65 -2.71 -18.12
CA PRO A 325 5.00 -3.03 -16.72
C PRO A 325 5.18 -4.54 -16.49
N TYR A 326 4.52 -5.39 -17.26
CA TYR A 326 4.66 -6.85 -17.11
C TYR A 326 5.96 -7.37 -17.70
N THR A 327 6.46 -6.77 -18.77
CA THR A 327 7.79 -7.08 -19.30
C THR A 327 8.86 -6.74 -18.27
N GLY A 328 8.75 -5.58 -17.61
CA GLY A 328 9.62 -5.19 -16.51
C GLY A 328 9.56 -6.17 -15.34
N LEU A 329 8.35 -6.54 -14.91
CA LEU A 329 8.15 -7.48 -13.80
C LEU A 329 8.73 -8.87 -14.11
N LYS A 330 8.56 -9.36 -15.33
CA LYS A 330 9.20 -10.59 -15.80
C LYS A 330 10.73 -10.50 -15.75
N ALA A 331 11.32 -9.42 -16.26
CA ALA A 331 12.77 -9.22 -16.18
C ALA A 331 13.25 -9.23 -14.72
N GLN A 332 12.57 -8.53 -13.84
CA GLN A 332 12.88 -8.49 -12.40
C GLN A 332 12.80 -9.88 -11.74
N SER A 333 11.80 -10.71 -12.08
CA SER A 333 11.66 -12.06 -11.51
C SER A 333 12.84 -12.95 -11.88
N TYR A 334 13.41 -12.81 -13.08
CA TYR A 334 14.58 -13.58 -13.50
C TYR A 334 15.86 -13.11 -12.85
N VAL A 335 16.02 -11.80 -12.73
CA VAL A 335 17.15 -11.22 -12.00
C VAL A 335 17.09 -11.62 -10.53
N ALA A 336 15.91 -11.61 -9.93
CA ALA A 336 15.71 -12.14 -8.58
C ALA A 336 16.09 -13.63 -8.50
N GLY A 337 15.68 -14.44 -9.47
CA GLY A 337 16.08 -15.83 -9.57
C GLY A 337 17.60 -16.05 -9.60
N LEU A 338 18.36 -15.16 -10.29
CA LEU A 338 19.82 -15.18 -10.26
C LEU A 338 20.36 -14.85 -8.86
N ASN A 339 19.88 -13.78 -8.23
CA ASN A 339 20.35 -13.36 -6.91
C ASN A 339 20.11 -14.44 -5.83
N TYR A 340 19.09 -15.27 -6.00
CA TYR A 340 18.72 -16.30 -5.03
C TYR A 340 19.16 -17.72 -5.42
N GLY A 341 19.97 -17.84 -6.47
CA GLY A 341 20.53 -19.13 -6.88
C GLY A 341 19.50 -20.14 -7.35
N LEU A 342 18.33 -19.70 -7.84
CA LEU A 342 17.24 -20.57 -8.30
C LEU A 342 17.52 -21.20 -9.68
N PHE A 343 18.59 -20.79 -10.36
CA PHE A 343 18.98 -21.36 -11.64
C PHE A 343 19.91 -22.53 -11.47
N SER A 344 19.73 -23.54 -12.32
CA SER A 344 20.55 -24.73 -12.38
C SER A 344 22.03 -24.39 -12.64
N THR A 345 22.91 -25.25 -12.16
CA THR A 345 24.34 -25.23 -12.53
C THR A 345 24.59 -25.80 -13.94
N ASP A 346 23.55 -26.34 -14.59
CA ASP A 346 23.65 -26.91 -15.92
C ASP A 346 23.83 -25.82 -16.98
N SER A 347 24.40 -26.20 -18.10
CA SER A 347 24.64 -25.27 -19.23
C SER A 347 23.42 -25.20 -20.14
N ASP A 348 23.27 -24.03 -20.81
CA ASP A 348 22.33 -23.90 -21.91
C ASP A 348 22.74 -24.72 -23.15
N LYS A 349 21.92 -24.73 -24.20
CA LYS A 349 22.25 -25.43 -25.46
C LYS A 349 23.51 -24.90 -26.15
N GLY A 350 23.97 -23.71 -25.79
CA GLY A 350 25.22 -23.11 -26.20
C GLY A 350 26.42 -23.50 -25.34
N GLY A 351 26.21 -24.30 -24.30
CA GLY A 351 27.25 -24.76 -23.38
C GLY A 351 27.61 -23.79 -22.28
N ARG A 352 26.77 -22.76 -22.04
CA ARG A 352 26.95 -21.78 -20.97
C ARG A 352 25.75 -21.81 -20.03
N ARG A 353 26.00 -21.68 -18.73
CA ARG A 353 24.94 -21.55 -17.71
C ARG A 353 24.27 -20.19 -17.83
N ALA A 354 23.01 -20.07 -17.36
CA ALA A 354 22.28 -18.81 -17.36
C ALA A 354 23.07 -17.69 -16.66
N ILE A 355 23.67 -17.99 -15.51
CA ILE A 355 24.53 -17.04 -14.78
C ILE A 355 25.77 -16.61 -15.59
N ASP A 356 26.39 -17.51 -16.34
CA ASP A 356 27.59 -17.20 -17.14
C ASP A 356 27.26 -16.31 -18.34
N THR A 357 26.04 -16.40 -18.86
CA THR A 357 25.55 -15.50 -19.91
C THR A 357 25.16 -14.13 -19.33
N ALA A 358 24.62 -14.09 -18.12
CA ALA A 358 24.27 -12.85 -17.42
C ALA A 358 25.51 -11.97 -17.18
N LYS A 359 26.67 -12.57 -16.91
CA LYS A 359 27.96 -11.86 -16.68
C LYS A 359 28.43 -11.02 -17.87
N ASP A 360 27.93 -11.25 -19.07
CA ASP A 360 28.27 -10.47 -20.26
C ASP A 360 27.51 -9.13 -20.34
N HIS A 361 26.59 -8.87 -19.42
CA HIS A 361 25.69 -7.72 -19.42
C HIS A 361 26.05 -6.68 -18.38
N ASP A 362 25.89 -5.39 -18.69
CA ASP A 362 26.27 -4.26 -17.83
C ASP A 362 25.40 -4.15 -16.55
N TRP A 363 24.26 -4.80 -16.52
CA TRP A 363 23.38 -4.85 -15.33
C TRP A 363 23.79 -5.95 -14.35
N TYR A 364 24.69 -6.87 -14.71
CA TYR A 364 25.14 -7.93 -13.82
C TYR A 364 26.28 -7.46 -12.91
N HIS A 365 26.14 -7.71 -11.62
CA HIS A 365 27.18 -7.46 -10.62
C HIS A 365 27.29 -8.64 -9.67
N GLU A 366 28.44 -8.79 -9.01
CA GLU A 366 28.68 -9.77 -7.96
C GLU A 366 29.07 -9.04 -6.66
N ASP A 367 28.68 -9.64 -5.53
CA ASP A 367 29.14 -9.21 -4.22
C ASP A 367 30.62 -9.61 -3.96
N GLU A 368 31.14 -9.27 -2.79
CA GLU A 368 32.51 -9.59 -2.38
C GLU A 368 32.78 -11.12 -2.32
N ASP A 369 31.73 -11.93 -2.18
CA ASP A 369 31.78 -13.39 -2.12
C ASP A 369 31.58 -14.04 -3.50
N GLY A 370 31.36 -13.26 -4.55
CA GLY A 370 31.16 -13.72 -5.93
C GLY A 370 29.74 -14.21 -6.23
N ASN A 371 28.76 -13.90 -5.37
CA ASN A 371 27.36 -14.19 -5.64
C ASN A 371 26.72 -13.06 -6.46
N PRO A 372 25.71 -13.35 -7.30
CA PRO A 372 24.96 -12.32 -7.98
C PRO A 372 24.36 -11.32 -6.96
N ALA A 373 24.61 -10.05 -7.18
CA ALA A 373 24.15 -8.94 -6.36
C ALA A 373 23.55 -7.84 -7.23
N ILE A 374 22.65 -8.23 -8.13
CA ILE A 374 22.09 -7.37 -9.15
C ILE A 374 21.09 -6.41 -8.51
N ASP A 375 21.31 -5.13 -8.71
CA ASP A 375 20.35 -4.11 -8.28
C ASP A 375 19.18 -4.07 -9.27
N THR A 376 18.06 -4.70 -8.88
CA THR A 376 16.83 -4.72 -9.69
C THR A 376 16.23 -3.33 -9.88
N THR A 377 16.63 -2.33 -9.07
CA THR A 377 16.18 -0.94 -9.21
C THR A 377 16.86 -0.22 -10.34
N ALA A 378 18.09 -0.64 -10.66
CA ALA A 378 18.86 -0.10 -11.76
C ALA A 378 18.41 -0.62 -13.14
N LEU A 379 17.53 -1.62 -13.19
CA LEU A 379 16.97 -2.16 -14.43
C LEU A 379 15.94 -1.20 -15.04
N THR A 380 16.38 -0.03 -15.44
CA THR A 380 15.57 0.99 -16.11
C THR A 380 16.11 1.27 -17.51
N GLY A 381 15.25 1.72 -18.43
CA GLY A 381 15.64 2.09 -19.77
C GLY A 381 16.34 0.97 -20.55
N ASP A 382 17.56 1.23 -21.01
CA ASP A 382 18.33 0.29 -21.85
C ASP A 382 18.69 -0.99 -21.09
N GLN A 383 19.00 -0.91 -19.79
CA GLN A 383 19.32 -2.08 -18.97
C GLN A 383 18.11 -3.01 -18.80
N ALA A 384 16.91 -2.46 -18.60
CA ALA A 384 15.68 -3.25 -18.54
C ALA A 384 15.39 -3.96 -19.87
N SER A 385 15.64 -3.28 -20.99
CA SER A 385 15.50 -3.83 -22.33
C SER A 385 16.50 -4.95 -22.59
N ASP A 386 17.74 -4.77 -22.15
CA ASP A 386 18.80 -5.76 -22.28
C ASP A 386 18.56 -6.99 -21.39
N ALA A 387 18.13 -6.79 -20.14
CA ALA A 387 17.71 -7.88 -19.24
C ALA A 387 16.51 -8.66 -19.81
N ALA A 388 15.57 -7.98 -20.47
CA ALA A 388 14.44 -8.63 -21.13
C ALA A 388 14.91 -9.46 -22.35
N ALA A 389 15.88 -8.98 -23.12
CA ALA A 389 16.47 -9.73 -24.24
C ALA A 389 17.27 -10.95 -23.76
N TRP A 390 18.06 -10.79 -22.69
CA TRP A 390 18.75 -11.90 -22.04
C TRP A 390 17.75 -12.97 -21.58
N ARG A 391 16.69 -12.56 -20.92
CA ARG A 391 15.61 -13.46 -20.50
C ARG A 391 15.04 -14.26 -21.67
N GLU A 392 14.68 -13.59 -22.76
CA GLU A 392 14.11 -14.25 -23.94
C GLU A 392 15.04 -15.33 -24.50
N HIS A 393 16.34 -15.05 -24.47
CA HIS A 393 17.35 -16.05 -24.82
C HIS A 393 17.34 -17.24 -23.86
N GLN A 394 17.23 -17.02 -22.54
CA GLN A 394 17.20 -18.10 -21.55
C GLN A 394 15.95 -18.97 -21.71
N VAL A 395 14.76 -18.37 -21.84
CA VAL A 395 13.50 -19.12 -22.07
C VAL A 395 13.61 -20.05 -23.29
N THR A 396 14.36 -19.61 -24.30
CA THR A 396 14.48 -20.40 -25.55
C THR A 396 15.57 -21.47 -25.48
N ASN A 397 16.70 -21.19 -24.84
CA ASN A 397 17.93 -21.95 -25.00
C ASN A 397 18.47 -22.61 -23.72
N SER A 398 18.11 -22.12 -22.53
CA SER A 398 18.60 -22.63 -21.25
C SER A 398 17.91 -23.93 -20.84
N ASP A 399 18.60 -24.76 -20.04
CA ASP A 399 18.02 -25.89 -19.33
C ASP A 399 17.09 -25.43 -18.19
N ASP A 400 17.24 -24.18 -17.72
CA ASP A 400 16.38 -23.53 -16.71
C ASP A 400 15.05 -22.99 -17.27
N LYS A 401 14.77 -23.23 -18.56
CA LYS A 401 13.53 -22.76 -19.20
C LYS A 401 12.24 -23.18 -18.49
N GLY A 402 12.26 -24.28 -17.72
CA GLY A 402 11.12 -24.73 -16.91
C GLY A 402 10.80 -23.69 -15.83
N VAL A 403 11.78 -23.34 -15.00
CA VAL A 403 11.67 -22.34 -13.94
C VAL A 403 11.24 -20.99 -14.50
N LEU A 404 11.86 -20.58 -15.61
CA LEU A 404 11.53 -19.31 -16.28
C LEU A 404 10.10 -19.26 -16.80
N ASN A 405 9.64 -20.37 -17.42
CA ASN A 405 8.25 -20.47 -17.87
C ASN A 405 7.25 -20.46 -16.70
N ASP A 406 7.58 -21.10 -15.58
CA ASP A 406 6.72 -21.16 -14.42
C ASP A 406 6.60 -19.79 -13.75
N LEU A 407 7.68 -19.00 -13.68
CA LEU A 407 7.63 -17.60 -13.26
C LEU A 407 6.76 -16.75 -14.19
N ASP A 408 6.89 -16.92 -15.52
CA ASP A 408 6.06 -16.23 -16.51
C ASP A 408 4.58 -16.59 -16.39
N LEU A 409 4.28 -17.87 -16.18
CA LEU A 409 2.92 -18.35 -15.99
C LEU A 409 2.32 -17.80 -14.69
N SER A 410 3.11 -17.72 -13.62
CA SER A 410 2.69 -17.13 -12.34
C SER A 410 2.34 -15.66 -12.50
N ILE A 411 3.17 -14.87 -13.16
CA ILE A 411 2.90 -13.46 -13.47
C ILE A 411 1.64 -13.31 -14.33
N THR A 412 1.49 -14.15 -15.37
CA THR A 412 0.32 -14.13 -16.25
C THR A 412 -0.96 -14.50 -15.49
N ALA A 413 -0.90 -15.51 -14.63
CA ALA A 413 -2.01 -15.90 -13.78
C ALA A 413 -2.39 -14.79 -12.81
N GLY A 414 -1.41 -14.13 -12.19
CA GLY A 414 -1.63 -12.99 -11.33
C GLY A 414 -2.33 -11.84 -12.05
N ASN A 415 -1.88 -11.51 -13.27
CA ASN A 415 -2.56 -10.48 -14.07
C ASN A 415 -4.04 -10.81 -14.29
N THR A 416 -4.35 -12.07 -14.63
CA THR A 416 -5.73 -12.54 -14.79
C THR A 416 -6.50 -12.47 -13.48
N ASP A 417 -5.89 -12.89 -12.37
CA ASP A 417 -6.53 -12.88 -11.05
C ASP A 417 -6.93 -11.48 -10.60
N GLY A 418 -6.06 -10.49 -10.79
CA GLY A 418 -6.33 -9.10 -10.43
C GLY A 418 -7.44 -8.49 -11.28
N GLU A 419 -7.42 -8.74 -12.59
CA GLU A 419 -8.47 -8.28 -13.52
C GLU A 419 -9.82 -8.90 -13.19
N ASP A 420 -9.88 -10.22 -12.97
CA ASP A 420 -11.11 -10.92 -12.61
C ASP A 420 -11.64 -10.50 -11.24
N SER A 421 -10.74 -10.24 -10.28
CA SER A 421 -11.14 -9.75 -8.96
C SER A 421 -11.81 -8.39 -9.04
N ALA A 422 -11.25 -7.47 -9.83
CA ALA A 422 -11.83 -6.16 -10.05
C ALA A 422 -13.16 -6.19 -10.82
N LYS A 423 -13.29 -7.10 -11.82
CA LYS A 423 -14.44 -7.16 -12.72
C LYS A 423 -15.61 -8.01 -12.22
N THR A 424 -15.33 -9.12 -11.54
CA THR A 424 -16.34 -10.15 -11.28
C THR A 424 -16.57 -10.47 -9.83
N ARG A 425 -15.54 -10.38 -8.98
CA ARG A 425 -15.64 -10.75 -7.56
C ARG A 425 -15.82 -9.58 -6.62
N ASN A 426 -15.06 -8.55 -6.89
CA ASN A 426 -14.98 -7.37 -6.05
C ASN A 426 -15.36 -6.14 -6.88
N GLU A 427 -16.35 -6.30 -7.77
CA GLU A 427 -16.80 -5.20 -8.61
C GLU A 427 -17.11 -3.98 -7.75
N PRO A 428 -16.48 -2.84 -8.03
CA PRO A 428 -16.68 -1.63 -7.22
C PRO A 428 -18.10 -1.09 -7.39
N ARG A 429 -18.60 -0.48 -6.32
CA ARG A 429 -19.83 0.30 -6.38
C ARG A 429 -19.58 1.56 -7.20
N ARG A 430 -19.91 1.51 -8.47
CA ARG A 430 -19.62 2.55 -9.49
C ARG A 430 -20.62 3.69 -9.48
N THR A 431 -21.07 4.09 -8.33
CA THR A 431 -22.07 5.17 -8.13
C THR A 431 -21.41 6.53 -7.88
#